data_34dd085db433ed93aec54f78e5ae81cd
#
_entry.id   34dd085db433ed93aec54f78e5ae81cd
#
_cell.length_a   1.000
_cell.length_b   1.000
_cell.length_c   1.000
_cell.angle_alpha   90.00
_cell.angle_beta   90.00
_cell.angle_gamma   90.00
#
_symmetry.space_group_name_H-M   'P 1'
#
loop_
_entity.id
_entity.type
_entity.pdbx_description
1 polymer ?
#
loop_
_entity_poly.entity_id
_entity_poly.type
_entity_poly.pdbx_seq_one_letter_code
_entity_poly.pdbx_strand_id
1 'polypeptide(L)'
;MVKRKRGDGMRALKADEIEVRVGQVYNGGVSMLLYKNARVDMAILDETFGEFGWQCDYKDVKGNMYCGISVLNEASGDWVWKWDCGTESNTEKEKGEASDAFKRAGFRWGIGRELYTAPFIWLKVATDKVSDYKYKLHNPKELNGIFVSQIKTEEVNGKYKITALELSQRAQGKDMVIYQWKER
;
A
#
# COMPACT_ATOMS: atom_id res chain seq x y z
N MET A 1 23.65 -2.11 15.04
CA MET A 1 22.23 -1.94 15.36
C MET A 1 22.01 -0.48 15.73
N VAL A 2 21.43 0.33 14.84
CA VAL A 2 21.15 1.75 15.10
C VAL A 2 19.91 1.80 15.99
N LYS A 3 20.09 2.15 17.26
CA LYS A 3 18.94 2.41 18.16
C LYS A 3 18.21 3.64 17.64
N ARG A 4 17.01 3.47 17.09
CA ARG A 4 16.10 4.59 16.80
C ARG A 4 15.76 5.32 18.10
N LYS A 5 15.77 6.65 18.05
CA LYS A 5 15.37 7.47 19.20
C LYS A 5 13.86 7.31 19.44
N ARG A 6 13.44 7.34 20.70
CA ARG A 6 12.02 7.45 21.08
C ARG A 6 11.37 8.59 20.29
N GLY A 7 10.34 8.28 19.51
CA GLY A 7 9.59 9.26 18.72
C GLY A 7 9.75 9.14 17.20
N ASP A 8 10.72 8.38 16.68
CA ASP A 8 10.81 8.12 15.26
C ASP A 8 9.66 7.20 14.85
N GLY A 9 8.69 7.74 14.09
CA GLY A 9 7.57 6.99 13.53
C GLY A 9 8.03 5.87 12.59
N MET A 10 7.09 5.09 12.04
CA MET A 10 7.36 4.14 10.96
C MET A 10 7.98 4.90 9.80
N ARG A 11 8.97 4.30 9.10
CA ARG A 11 9.51 4.89 7.88
C ARG A 11 8.49 4.89 6.74
N ALA A 12 8.69 5.78 5.77
CA ALA A 12 7.97 5.71 4.50
C ALA A 12 8.32 4.44 3.71
N LEU A 13 7.43 4.05 2.79
CA LEU A 13 7.64 2.94 1.86
C LEU A 13 8.73 3.30 0.84
N LYS A 14 9.49 2.30 0.43
CA LYS A 14 10.42 2.38 -0.71
C LYS A 14 9.66 2.09 -2.01
N ALA A 15 10.25 2.46 -3.15
CA ALA A 15 9.63 2.25 -4.47
C ALA A 15 9.31 0.77 -4.74
N ASP A 16 10.22 -0.14 -4.39
CA ASP A 16 10.10 -1.59 -4.58
C ASP A 16 9.12 -2.27 -3.60
N GLU A 17 8.65 -1.55 -2.60
CA GLU A 17 7.63 -2.01 -1.64
C GLU A 17 6.21 -1.63 -2.07
N ILE A 18 6.07 -0.88 -3.17
CA ILE A 18 4.78 -0.38 -3.66
C ILE A 18 4.37 -1.13 -4.93
N GLU A 19 3.21 -1.75 -4.88
CA GLU A 19 2.56 -2.37 -6.03
C GLU A 19 1.66 -1.36 -6.75
N VAL A 20 1.66 -1.41 -8.08
CA VAL A 20 0.77 -0.60 -8.92
C VAL A 20 -0.34 -1.48 -9.47
N ARG A 21 -1.58 -1.09 -9.28
CA ARG A 21 -2.76 -1.85 -9.73
C ARG A 21 -3.72 -0.98 -10.51
N VAL A 22 -4.43 -1.59 -11.43
CA VAL A 22 -5.55 -0.95 -12.12
C VAL A 22 -6.65 -0.63 -11.11
N GLY A 23 -7.04 0.62 -11.04
CA GLY A 23 -8.20 1.08 -10.28
C GLY A 23 -9.46 0.96 -11.10
N GLN A 24 -9.92 2.06 -11.69
CA GLN A 24 -11.12 2.09 -12.51
C GLN A 24 -10.77 2.35 -13.98
N VAL A 25 -11.47 1.66 -14.87
CA VAL A 25 -11.38 1.84 -16.32
C VAL A 25 -12.44 2.82 -16.79
N TYR A 26 -12.02 3.80 -17.57
CA TYR A 26 -12.87 4.86 -18.12
C TYR A 26 -12.81 4.86 -19.65
N ASN A 27 -13.54 5.75 -20.29
CA ASN A 27 -13.40 5.98 -21.72
C ASN A 27 -12.01 6.55 -22.02
N GLY A 28 -11.20 5.81 -22.77
CA GLY A 28 -9.87 6.22 -23.23
C GLY A 28 -8.76 6.19 -22.20
N GLY A 29 -8.97 5.56 -21.03
CA GLY A 29 -7.91 5.44 -20.04
C GLY A 29 -8.29 4.73 -18.77
N VAL A 30 -7.34 4.71 -17.84
CA VAL A 30 -7.45 3.98 -16.58
C VAL A 30 -6.79 4.76 -15.44
N SER A 31 -7.42 4.73 -14.28
CA SER A 31 -6.75 5.17 -13.05
C SER A 31 -5.88 4.04 -12.50
N MET A 32 -4.71 4.41 -11.98
CA MET A 32 -3.84 3.47 -11.27
C MET A 32 -3.87 3.76 -9.78
N LEU A 33 -3.75 2.71 -8.99
CA LEU A 33 -3.73 2.77 -7.52
C LEU A 33 -2.43 2.18 -7.01
N LEU A 34 -1.92 2.77 -5.93
CA LEU A 34 -0.73 2.28 -5.23
C LEU A 34 -1.15 1.42 -4.06
N TYR A 35 -0.52 0.27 -3.92
CA TYR A 35 -0.78 -0.69 -2.85
C TYR A 35 0.53 -1.17 -2.22
N LYS A 36 0.43 -1.74 -1.04
CA LYS A 36 1.49 -2.51 -0.38
C LYS A 36 0.98 -3.90 -0.04
N ASN A 37 1.86 -4.87 0.06
CA ASN A 37 1.50 -6.20 0.56
C ASN A 37 1.80 -6.32 2.07
N ALA A 38 1.21 -7.33 2.72
CA ALA A 38 1.35 -7.53 4.16
C ALA A 38 2.80 -7.85 4.61
N ARG A 39 3.65 -8.40 3.71
CA ARG A 39 5.07 -8.67 4.05
C ARG A 39 5.87 -7.40 4.23
N VAL A 40 5.51 -6.34 3.52
CA VAL A 40 6.11 -5.00 3.71
C VAL A 40 5.79 -4.47 5.11
N ASP A 41 4.54 -4.64 5.55
CA ASP A 41 4.15 -4.24 6.92
C ASP A 41 4.94 -5.02 7.97
N MET A 42 5.09 -6.34 7.81
CA MET A 42 5.88 -7.19 8.70
C MET A 42 7.33 -6.72 8.76
N ALA A 43 7.96 -6.50 7.59
CA ALA A 43 9.34 -6.03 7.52
C ALA A 43 9.54 -4.68 8.23
N ILE A 44 8.61 -3.74 8.07
CA ILE A 44 8.67 -2.43 8.74
C ILE A 44 8.47 -2.57 10.25
N LEU A 45 7.59 -3.48 10.70
CA LEU A 45 7.40 -3.76 12.12
C LEU A 45 8.67 -4.37 12.73
N ASP A 46 9.29 -5.36 12.04
CA ASP A 46 10.56 -5.96 12.46
C ASP A 46 11.70 -4.94 12.50
N GLU A 47 11.82 -4.09 11.48
CA GLU A 47 12.81 -3.01 11.43
C GLU A 47 12.62 -2.00 12.57
N THR A 48 11.38 -1.74 12.97
CA THR A 48 11.06 -0.67 13.92
C THR A 48 11.11 -1.16 15.37
N PHE A 49 10.56 -2.34 15.65
CA PHE A 49 10.39 -2.86 17.00
C PHE A 49 11.22 -4.11 17.30
N GLY A 50 11.85 -4.71 16.29
CA GLY A 50 12.47 -6.03 16.37
C GLY A 50 11.42 -7.16 16.29
N GLU A 51 11.89 -8.37 15.98
CA GLU A 51 11.02 -9.56 15.81
C GLU A 51 10.17 -9.92 17.04
N PHE A 52 10.62 -9.55 18.22
CA PHE A 52 9.92 -9.81 19.49
C PHE A 52 9.20 -8.57 20.07
N GLY A 53 9.32 -7.42 19.42
CA GLY A 53 8.74 -6.15 19.89
C GLY A 53 7.31 -5.91 19.41
N TRP A 54 6.76 -6.80 18.59
CA TRP A 54 5.39 -6.74 18.11
C TRP A 54 4.77 -8.13 18.01
N GLN A 55 3.47 -8.18 17.96
CA GLN A 55 2.69 -9.40 17.77
C GLN A 55 1.36 -9.09 17.07
N CYS A 56 0.72 -10.09 16.48
CA CYS A 56 -0.61 -9.95 15.90
C CYS A 56 -1.55 -11.05 16.36
N ASP A 57 -2.84 -10.75 16.33
CA ASP A 57 -3.93 -11.66 16.63
C ASP A 57 -5.10 -11.40 15.68
N TYR A 58 -5.93 -12.42 15.45
CA TYR A 58 -7.11 -12.34 14.58
C TYR A 58 -8.36 -12.71 15.37
N LYS A 59 -9.45 -11.98 15.12
CA LYS A 59 -10.74 -12.22 15.77
C LYS A 59 -11.88 -12.12 14.77
N ASP A 60 -12.81 -13.07 14.82
CA ASP A 60 -14.10 -12.90 14.18
C ASP A 60 -14.99 -11.98 15.04
N VAL A 61 -15.50 -10.92 14.42
CA VAL A 61 -16.47 -10.04 15.05
C VAL A 61 -17.64 -9.85 14.10
N LYS A 62 -18.77 -10.49 14.41
CA LYS A 62 -20.00 -10.43 13.59
C LYS A 62 -19.79 -10.90 12.15
N GLY A 63 -19.02 -11.97 11.96
CA GLY A 63 -18.72 -12.53 10.64
C GLY A 63 -17.70 -11.72 9.82
N ASN A 64 -16.98 -10.80 10.43
CA ASN A 64 -15.89 -10.06 9.80
C ASN A 64 -14.58 -10.35 10.53
N MET A 65 -13.53 -10.56 9.75
CA MET A 65 -12.20 -10.81 10.30
C MET A 65 -11.50 -9.50 10.68
N TYR A 66 -11.18 -9.38 11.96
CA TYR A 66 -10.36 -8.30 12.49
C TYR A 66 -8.94 -8.80 12.73
N CYS A 67 -7.94 -8.00 12.36
CA CYS A 67 -6.56 -8.17 12.79
C CYS A 67 -6.20 -7.07 13.78
N GLY A 68 -5.59 -7.47 14.90
CA GLY A 68 -4.92 -6.59 15.84
C GLY A 68 -3.42 -6.72 15.68
N ILE A 69 -2.72 -5.60 15.60
CA ILE A 69 -1.26 -5.54 15.77
C ILE A 69 -0.97 -4.85 17.09
N SER A 70 -0.15 -5.47 17.90
CA SER A 70 0.29 -4.93 19.18
C SER A 70 1.78 -4.67 19.18
N VAL A 71 2.17 -3.60 19.85
CA VAL A 71 3.56 -3.20 20.04
C VAL A 71 3.81 -3.00 21.51
N LEU A 72 4.97 -3.47 21.98
CA LEU A 72 5.40 -3.29 23.37
C LEU A 72 5.77 -1.83 23.62
N ASN A 73 5.07 -1.18 24.54
CA ASN A 73 5.46 0.10 25.07
C ASN A 73 6.53 -0.10 26.16
N GLU A 74 7.80 0.05 25.79
CA GLU A 74 8.94 -0.15 26.71
C GLU A 74 8.89 0.75 27.96
N ALA A 75 8.16 1.87 27.91
CA ALA A 75 8.09 2.79 29.04
C ALA A 75 7.15 2.31 30.14
N SER A 76 6.04 1.66 29.77
CA SER A 76 5.05 1.14 30.72
C SER A 76 5.11 -0.38 30.86
N GLY A 77 5.78 -1.08 29.93
CA GLY A 77 5.77 -2.55 29.86
C GLY A 77 4.47 -3.12 29.27
N ASP A 78 3.56 -2.28 28.79
CA ASP A 78 2.26 -2.70 28.29
C ASP A 78 2.28 -2.98 26.79
N TRP A 79 1.46 -3.95 26.38
CA TRP A 79 1.18 -4.20 24.98
C TRP A 79 0.03 -3.30 24.48
N VAL A 80 0.32 -2.40 23.56
CA VAL A 80 -0.67 -1.48 22.97
C VAL A 80 -1.22 -2.07 21.68
N TRP A 81 -2.52 -2.30 21.62
CA TRP A 81 -3.22 -2.90 20.50
C TRP A 81 -3.91 -1.88 19.61
N LYS A 82 -3.81 -2.07 18.29
CA LYS A 82 -4.64 -1.36 17.30
C LYS A 82 -5.26 -2.38 16.36
N TRP A 83 -6.56 -2.34 16.24
CA TRP A 83 -7.37 -3.30 15.48
C TRP A 83 -7.99 -2.66 14.24
N ASP A 84 -8.09 -3.43 13.15
CA ASP A 84 -8.88 -3.06 11.98
C ASP A 84 -9.49 -4.30 11.31
N CYS A 85 -10.54 -4.05 10.51
CA CYS A 85 -11.33 -5.09 9.83
C CYS A 85 -10.82 -5.26 8.40
N GLY A 86 -10.68 -6.50 7.96
CA GLY A 86 -10.48 -6.84 6.56
C GLY A 86 -11.76 -6.81 5.76
N THR A 87 -11.62 -6.80 4.45
CA THR A 87 -12.70 -7.01 3.49
C THR A 87 -12.44 -8.26 2.67
N GLU A 88 -13.49 -9.02 2.36
CA GLU A 88 -13.37 -10.22 1.53
C GLU A 88 -12.75 -9.91 0.15
N SER A 89 -11.87 -10.78 -0.29
CA SER A 89 -11.31 -10.77 -1.65
C SER A 89 -12.22 -11.54 -2.60
N ASN A 90 -12.30 -11.10 -3.86
CA ASN A 90 -13.10 -11.78 -4.88
C ASN A 90 -12.53 -13.13 -5.33
N THR A 91 -11.26 -13.44 -5.06
CA THR A 91 -10.56 -14.62 -5.59
C THR A 91 -10.14 -15.65 -4.54
N GLU A 92 -9.64 -15.22 -3.39
CA GLU A 92 -9.23 -16.08 -2.26
C GLU A 92 -9.78 -15.44 -0.99
N LYS A 93 -11.06 -15.69 -0.67
CA LYS A 93 -11.82 -14.94 0.34
C LYS A 93 -11.11 -14.86 1.69
N GLU A 94 -10.88 -16.00 2.34
CA GLU A 94 -10.32 -16.05 3.71
C GLU A 94 -8.89 -15.50 3.80
N LYS A 95 -8.01 -15.93 2.88
CA LYS A 95 -6.61 -15.46 2.84
C LYS A 95 -6.53 -13.98 2.46
N GLY A 96 -7.38 -13.55 1.54
CA GLY A 96 -7.46 -12.15 1.12
C GLY A 96 -7.94 -11.25 2.25
N GLU A 97 -8.96 -11.69 2.99
CA GLU A 97 -9.52 -10.96 4.14
C GLU A 97 -8.50 -10.82 5.28
N ALA A 98 -7.81 -11.93 5.66
CA ALA A 98 -6.78 -11.89 6.70
C ALA A 98 -5.62 -10.95 6.32
N SER A 99 -5.14 -11.01 5.08
CA SER A 99 -4.09 -10.13 4.58
C SER A 99 -4.54 -8.66 4.52
N ASP A 100 -5.80 -8.40 4.17
CA ASP A 100 -6.34 -7.04 4.16
C ASP A 100 -6.50 -6.50 5.58
N ALA A 101 -7.04 -7.30 6.51
CA ALA A 101 -7.14 -6.94 7.93
C ALA A 101 -5.77 -6.56 8.52
N PHE A 102 -4.72 -7.35 8.22
CA PHE A 102 -3.36 -7.06 8.68
C PHE A 102 -2.82 -5.73 8.13
N LYS A 103 -2.94 -5.50 6.83
CA LYS A 103 -2.51 -4.23 6.19
C LYS A 103 -3.24 -3.01 6.76
N ARG A 104 -4.53 -3.16 7.06
CA ARG A 104 -5.35 -2.10 7.68
C ARG A 104 -4.94 -1.85 9.13
N ALA A 105 -4.64 -2.90 9.90
CA ALA A 105 -4.07 -2.76 11.24
C ALA A 105 -2.68 -2.08 11.20
N GLY A 106 -1.81 -2.43 10.24
CA GLY A 106 -0.54 -1.76 9.99
C GLY A 106 -0.70 -0.27 9.66
N PHE A 107 -1.72 0.08 8.87
CA PHE A 107 -2.06 1.46 8.59
C PHE A 107 -2.42 2.26 9.86
N ARG A 108 -3.05 1.63 10.86
CA ARG A 108 -3.31 2.28 12.15
C ARG A 108 -2.03 2.59 12.93
N TRP A 109 -0.97 1.83 12.69
CA TRP A 109 0.37 2.09 13.23
C TRP A 109 1.17 3.11 12.41
N GLY A 110 0.68 3.51 11.24
CA GLY A 110 1.30 4.53 10.38
C GLY A 110 1.93 3.99 9.11
N ILE A 111 1.98 2.67 8.91
CA ILE A 111 2.65 2.05 7.76
C ILE A 111 1.87 2.31 6.47
N GLY A 112 2.51 2.96 5.50
CA GLY A 112 1.96 3.19 4.17
C GLY A 112 0.86 4.27 4.10
N ARG A 113 0.73 5.11 5.12
CA ARG A 113 -0.25 6.22 5.11
C ARG A 113 0.00 7.22 4.00
N GLU A 114 1.24 7.39 3.59
CA GLU A 114 1.63 8.25 2.48
C GLU A 114 0.97 7.86 1.15
N LEU A 115 0.60 6.60 0.95
CA LEU A 115 -0.08 6.16 -0.28
C LEU A 115 -1.41 6.90 -0.51
N TYR A 116 -2.06 7.38 0.56
CA TYR A 116 -3.28 8.19 0.46
C TYR A 116 -3.00 9.65 0.06
N THR A 117 -1.74 10.05 0.00
CA THR A 117 -1.32 11.37 -0.50
C THR A 117 -0.86 11.31 -1.96
N ALA A 118 -0.92 10.14 -2.60
CA ALA A 118 -0.56 9.97 -3.99
C ALA A 118 -1.44 10.86 -4.90
N PRO A 119 -0.88 11.40 -5.99
CA PRO A 119 -1.68 12.10 -6.98
C PRO A 119 -2.66 11.16 -7.67
N PHE A 120 -3.67 11.70 -8.33
CA PHE A 120 -4.49 10.92 -9.24
C PHE A 120 -3.65 10.48 -10.43
N ILE A 121 -3.42 9.18 -10.55
CA ILE A 121 -2.59 8.59 -11.59
C ILE A 121 -3.49 8.16 -12.74
N TRP A 122 -3.30 8.76 -13.89
CA TRP A 122 -4.05 8.45 -15.10
C TRP A 122 -3.13 7.99 -16.22
N LEU A 123 -3.48 6.85 -16.83
CA LEU A 123 -2.81 6.35 -18.03
C LEU A 123 -3.81 6.31 -19.19
N LYS A 124 -3.41 6.88 -20.33
CA LYS A 124 -4.19 6.82 -21.57
C LYS A 124 -3.97 5.46 -22.23
N VAL A 125 -5.02 4.66 -22.36
CA VAL A 125 -5.00 3.33 -22.97
C VAL A 125 -6.28 3.08 -23.75
N ALA A 126 -6.26 2.16 -24.71
CA ALA A 126 -7.44 1.76 -25.45
C ALA A 126 -8.45 1.03 -24.55
N THR A 127 -9.71 1.41 -24.66
CA THR A 127 -10.80 0.85 -23.85
C THR A 127 -12.02 0.57 -24.71
N ASP A 128 -12.76 -0.49 -24.37
CA ASP A 128 -14.01 -0.87 -25.01
C ASP A 128 -15.19 -0.51 -24.11
N LYS A 129 -16.24 0.05 -24.69
CA LYS A 129 -17.51 0.29 -23.99
C LYS A 129 -18.21 -1.05 -23.73
N VAL A 130 -18.58 -1.30 -22.48
CA VAL A 130 -19.36 -2.48 -22.07
C VAL A 130 -20.82 -2.13 -21.85
N SER A 131 -21.08 -0.95 -21.24
CA SER A 131 -22.40 -0.36 -21.06
C SER A 131 -22.26 1.17 -20.97
N ASP A 132 -23.35 1.90 -20.75
CA ASP A 132 -23.31 3.37 -20.73
C ASP A 132 -22.35 3.97 -19.69
N TYR A 133 -22.10 3.23 -18.62
CA TYR A 133 -21.22 3.68 -17.52
C TYR A 133 -20.06 2.75 -17.24
N LYS A 134 -19.85 1.68 -18.07
CA LYS A 134 -18.82 0.67 -17.82
C LYS A 134 -17.93 0.49 -19.03
N TYR A 135 -16.64 0.55 -18.78
CA TYR A 135 -15.58 0.30 -19.75
C TYR A 135 -14.69 -0.84 -19.26
N LYS A 136 -14.03 -1.51 -20.20
CA LYS A 136 -12.99 -2.51 -19.95
C LYS A 136 -11.76 -2.16 -20.76
N LEU A 137 -10.60 -2.65 -20.36
CA LEU A 137 -9.38 -2.54 -21.14
C LEU A 137 -9.54 -3.33 -22.44
N HIS A 138 -9.16 -2.72 -23.57
CA HIS A 138 -9.09 -3.41 -24.85
C HIS A 138 -8.07 -4.55 -24.79
N ASN A 139 -6.88 -4.27 -24.24
CA ASN A 139 -5.82 -5.24 -24.00
C ASN A 139 -5.29 -5.14 -22.55
N PRO A 140 -5.77 -6.00 -21.62
CA PRO A 140 -5.29 -5.96 -20.24
C PRO A 140 -3.78 -6.18 -20.08
N LYS A 141 -3.15 -6.90 -21.02
CA LYS A 141 -1.70 -7.17 -21.00
C LYS A 141 -0.85 -5.93 -21.27
N GLU A 142 -1.44 -4.88 -21.84
CA GLU A 142 -0.77 -3.59 -22.09
C GLU A 142 -0.29 -2.91 -20.80
N LEU A 143 -0.92 -3.22 -19.65
CA LEU A 143 -0.56 -2.67 -18.35
C LEU A 143 0.32 -3.62 -17.50
N ASN A 144 0.78 -4.73 -18.07
CA ASN A 144 1.69 -5.62 -17.35
C ASN A 144 3.07 -4.98 -17.17
N GLY A 145 3.74 -5.33 -16.08
CA GLY A 145 5.10 -4.86 -15.81
C GLY A 145 5.22 -3.40 -15.39
N ILE A 146 4.12 -2.76 -14.99
CA ILE A 146 4.15 -1.40 -14.40
C ILE A 146 4.59 -1.49 -12.95
N PHE A 147 5.52 -0.62 -12.56
CA PHE A 147 6.07 -0.53 -11.22
C PHE A 147 6.43 0.92 -10.86
N VAL A 148 6.60 1.19 -9.57
CA VAL A 148 7.12 2.46 -9.09
C VAL A 148 8.62 2.47 -9.28
N SER A 149 9.13 3.31 -10.19
CA SER A 149 10.56 3.45 -10.45
C SER A 149 11.22 4.47 -9.51
N GLN A 150 10.48 5.52 -9.13
CA GLN A 150 10.93 6.51 -8.15
C GLN A 150 9.78 7.02 -7.29
N ILE A 151 10.07 7.24 -6.01
CA ILE A 151 9.18 7.92 -5.08
C ILE A 151 10.01 8.86 -4.19
N LYS A 152 9.49 10.06 -3.94
CA LYS A 152 10.02 10.96 -2.91
C LYS A 152 8.92 11.26 -1.92
N THR A 153 9.27 11.22 -0.65
CA THR A 153 8.38 11.56 0.45
C THR A 153 9.04 12.61 1.33
N GLU A 154 8.24 13.48 1.89
CA GLU A 154 8.65 14.43 2.92
C GLU A 154 7.89 14.16 4.20
N GLU A 155 8.58 14.30 5.32
CA GLU A 155 7.95 14.17 6.64
C GLU A 155 7.44 15.54 7.09
N VAL A 156 6.12 15.63 7.29
CA VAL A 156 5.46 16.84 7.78
C VAL A 156 4.67 16.49 9.04
N ASN A 157 5.06 17.06 10.17
CA ASN A 157 4.41 16.84 11.47
C ASN A 157 4.30 15.32 11.83
N GLY A 158 5.36 14.55 11.64
CA GLY A 158 5.42 13.12 11.95
C GLY A 158 4.62 12.24 10.99
N LYS A 159 4.26 12.75 9.81
CA LYS A 159 3.56 12.00 8.76
C LYS A 159 4.28 12.18 7.43
N TYR A 160 4.40 11.09 6.68
CA TYR A 160 4.95 11.15 5.34
C TYR A 160 3.90 11.55 4.31
N LYS A 161 4.33 12.36 3.34
CA LYS A 161 3.56 12.78 2.17
C LYS A 161 4.40 12.52 0.92
N ILE A 162 3.79 11.99 -0.13
CA ILE A 162 4.45 11.81 -1.43
C ILE A 162 4.58 13.19 -2.09
N THR A 163 5.81 13.57 -2.48
CA THR A 163 6.12 14.83 -3.16
C THR A 163 6.61 14.64 -4.60
N ALA A 164 7.04 13.43 -4.97
CA ALA A 164 7.27 13.05 -6.37
C ALA A 164 7.03 11.56 -6.55
N LEU A 165 6.52 11.19 -7.73
CA LEU A 165 6.22 9.82 -8.12
C LEU A 165 6.54 9.61 -9.60
N GLU A 166 7.22 8.51 -9.89
CA GLU A 166 7.47 8.04 -11.25
C GLU A 166 7.05 6.59 -11.38
N LEU A 167 6.29 6.29 -12.42
CA LEU A 167 5.99 4.92 -12.81
C LEU A 167 6.71 4.59 -14.11
N SER A 168 7.31 3.42 -14.13
CA SER A 168 7.91 2.84 -15.32
C SER A 168 7.23 1.53 -15.67
N GLN A 169 7.34 1.14 -16.92
CA GLN A 169 6.88 -0.14 -17.42
C GLN A 169 8.05 -0.94 -18.00
N ARG A 170 8.14 -2.20 -17.61
CA ARG A 170 9.12 -3.14 -18.17
C ARG A 170 8.54 -3.86 -19.36
N ALA A 171 9.07 -3.57 -20.54
CA ALA A 171 8.69 -4.22 -21.78
C ALA A 171 9.94 -4.62 -22.57
N GLN A 172 10.00 -5.88 -23.00
CA GLN A 172 11.13 -6.45 -23.79
C GLN A 172 12.51 -6.18 -23.16
N GLY A 173 12.61 -6.28 -21.82
CA GLY A 173 13.86 -6.07 -21.07
C GLY A 173 14.30 -4.62 -20.92
N LYS A 174 13.48 -3.66 -21.32
CA LYS A 174 13.73 -2.23 -21.13
C LYS A 174 12.68 -1.61 -20.24
N ASP A 175 13.10 -0.69 -19.38
CA ASP A 175 12.23 0.10 -18.53
C ASP A 175 11.96 1.45 -19.20
N MET A 176 10.69 1.79 -19.37
CA MET A 176 10.25 3.06 -19.95
C MET A 176 9.39 3.80 -18.94
N VAL A 177 9.68 5.08 -18.74
CA VAL A 177 8.86 5.96 -17.91
C VAL A 177 7.53 6.23 -18.62
N ILE A 178 6.42 5.93 -17.93
CA ILE A 178 5.04 6.07 -18.45
C ILE A 178 4.23 7.12 -17.69
N TYR A 179 4.68 7.53 -16.52
CA TYR A 179 4.03 8.54 -15.69
C TYR A 179 5.05 9.24 -14.79
N GLN A 180 4.96 10.55 -14.71
CA GLN A 180 5.75 11.36 -13.78
C GLN A 180 4.89 12.44 -13.14
N TRP A 181 5.06 12.62 -11.85
CA TRP A 181 4.44 13.69 -11.11
C TRP A 181 5.38 14.23 -10.03
N LYS A 182 5.35 15.54 -9.85
CA LYS A 182 6.05 16.24 -8.78
C LYS A 182 5.14 17.34 -8.23
N GLU A 183 5.06 17.43 -6.91
CA GLU A 183 4.38 18.53 -6.25
C GLU A 183 5.02 19.87 -6.64
N ARG A 184 4.20 20.89 -6.88
CA ARG A 184 4.64 22.24 -7.28
C ARG A 184 4.95 23.11 -6.06
#